data_d80f6241df1332d90e2dcbebac07ac24
#
_entry.id   d80f6241df1332d90e2dcbebac07ac24
#
_cell.length_a   1.000
_cell.length_b   1.000
_cell.length_c   1.000
_cell.angle_alpha   90.00
_cell.angle_beta   90.00
_cell.angle_gamma   90.00
#
_symmetry.space_group_name_H-M   'P 1'
#
loop_
_entity.id
_entity.type
_entity.pdbx_description
1 polymer ?
#
loop_
_entity_poly.entity_id
_entity_poly.type
_entity_poly.pdbx_seq_one_letter_code
_entity_poly.pdbx_strand_id
1 'polypeptide(L)'
;LDDFRIELAREGSLIRMALIPRTPQAAANTFGQEILLKLIHGVASWLTGHRMTLARVDCSYRRPSHASEYGFLYPGPVFFEQAVSALYFEAAQLATPIRQDRRSLARFLARAPGDWLFVAFEQHPTRQKVREHLRPRLGLPISAGQTASALHLSLRTLTRRLAAEGTSFQAIKDELRRDATIQLLTKTNTPIAV
;
A
#
# COMPACT_ATOMS: atom_id res chain seq x y z
N LEU A 1 11.15 16.24 -6.18
CA LEU A 1 12.30 15.57 -5.53
C LEU A 1 13.47 16.54 -5.27
N ASP A 2 13.45 17.73 -5.84
CA ASP A 2 14.55 18.69 -5.66
C ASP A 2 14.71 19.18 -4.22
N ASP A 3 13.65 19.11 -3.42
CA ASP A 3 13.62 19.53 -2.03
C ASP A 3 14.29 18.55 -1.05
N PHE A 4 14.49 17.30 -1.45
CA PHE A 4 15.08 16.26 -0.61
C PHE A 4 16.19 15.50 -1.34
N ARG A 5 17.20 15.11 -0.57
CA ARG A 5 18.19 14.10 -0.97
C ARG A 5 17.90 12.81 -0.20
N ILE A 6 17.93 11.68 -0.88
CA ILE A 6 17.88 10.36 -0.23
C ILE A 6 19.31 9.95 0.10
N GLU A 7 19.55 9.61 1.35
CA GLU A 7 20.84 9.11 1.83
C GLU A 7 20.68 7.68 2.31
N LEU A 8 21.59 6.81 1.84
CA LEU A 8 21.67 5.43 2.24
C LEU A 8 22.86 5.22 3.16
N ALA A 9 22.61 4.60 4.31
CA ALA A 9 23.67 4.22 5.24
C ALA A 9 23.41 2.82 5.78
N ARG A 10 24.49 2.09 6.06
CA ARG A 10 24.41 0.81 6.75
C ARG A 10 24.66 1.00 8.24
N GLU A 11 23.75 0.53 9.07
CA GLU A 11 23.83 0.59 10.52
C GLU A 11 23.68 -0.85 11.08
N GLY A 12 24.80 -1.54 11.21
CA GLY A 12 24.80 -2.95 11.63
C GLY A 12 24.10 -3.86 10.61
N SER A 13 23.02 -4.54 11.06
CA SER A 13 22.17 -5.39 10.20
C SER A 13 21.15 -4.59 9.39
N LEU A 14 21.01 -3.29 9.65
CA LEU A 14 20.00 -2.44 9.04
C LEU A 14 20.60 -1.57 7.92
N ILE A 15 19.76 -1.27 6.94
CA ILE A 15 19.99 -0.22 5.95
C ILE A 15 19.02 0.91 6.23
N ARG A 16 19.56 2.08 6.52
CA ARG A 16 18.83 3.32 6.69
C ARG A 16 18.68 4.04 5.35
N MET A 17 17.47 4.43 5.00
CA MET A 17 17.15 5.32 3.89
C MET A 17 16.57 6.60 4.45
N ALA A 18 17.38 7.67 4.53
CA ALA A 18 17.01 8.94 5.14
C ALA A 18 16.63 9.99 4.09
N LEU A 19 15.64 10.82 4.42
CA LEU A 19 15.25 12.00 3.66
C LEU A 19 15.98 13.22 4.25
N ILE A 20 16.97 13.70 3.54
CA ILE A 20 17.72 14.90 3.94
C ILE A 20 17.09 16.12 3.26
N PRO A 21 16.41 17.01 4.00
CA PRO A 21 15.83 18.22 3.43
C PRO A 21 16.95 19.18 2.97
N ARG A 22 16.76 19.80 1.82
CA ARG A 22 17.70 20.77 1.25
C ARG A 22 17.37 22.22 1.66
N THR A 23 16.15 22.43 2.13
CA THR A 23 15.65 23.75 2.54
C THR A 23 14.88 23.65 3.85
N PRO A 24 14.77 24.74 4.63
CA PRO A 24 13.92 24.78 5.83
C PRO A 24 12.45 24.50 5.52
N GLN A 25 11.95 24.91 4.35
CA GLN A 25 10.59 24.66 3.89
C GLN A 25 10.35 23.15 3.66
N ALA A 26 11.33 22.46 3.05
CA ALA A 26 11.28 21.01 2.90
C ALA A 26 11.26 20.29 4.26
N ALA A 27 12.09 20.76 5.20
CA ALA A 27 12.12 20.22 6.57
C ALA A 27 10.77 20.39 7.30
N ALA A 28 10.06 21.49 7.07
CA ALA A 28 8.75 21.78 7.65
C ALA A 28 7.60 21.07 6.93
N ASN A 29 7.81 20.52 5.72
CA ASN A 29 6.78 19.86 4.92
C ASN A 29 6.55 18.42 5.38
N THR A 30 5.78 18.23 6.46
CA THR A 30 5.44 16.92 7.03
C THR A 30 4.76 16.00 6.01
N PHE A 31 3.75 16.50 5.29
CA PHE A 31 3.03 15.73 4.29
C PHE A 31 3.94 15.25 3.15
N GLY A 32 4.83 16.12 2.68
CA GLY A 32 5.83 15.75 1.68
C GLY A 32 6.76 14.63 2.15
N GLN A 33 7.19 14.67 3.41
CA GLN A 33 8.01 13.62 4.01
C GLN A 33 7.25 12.31 4.13
N GLU A 34 6.00 12.32 4.59
CA GLU A 34 5.14 11.13 4.70
C GLU A 34 4.96 10.44 3.35
N ILE A 35 4.62 11.21 2.31
CA ILE A 35 4.44 10.68 0.95
C ILE A 35 5.75 10.10 0.41
N LEU A 36 6.88 10.78 0.59
CA LEU A 36 8.17 10.30 0.09
C LEU A 36 8.62 9.02 0.80
N LEU A 37 8.48 8.95 2.13
CA LEU A 37 8.75 7.70 2.87
C LEU A 37 7.85 6.57 2.37
N LYS A 38 6.57 6.85 2.16
CA LYS A 38 5.63 5.85 1.66
C LYS A 38 5.97 5.40 0.24
N LEU A 39 6.37 6.32 -0.64
CA LEU A 39 6.84 6.02 -1.99
C LEU A 39 8.09 5.13 -1.98
N ILE A 40 9.09 5.46 -1.16
CA ILE A 40 10.32 4.68 -1.02
C ILE A 40 9.97 3.25 -0.59
N HIS A 41 9.15 3.10 0.46
CA HIS A 41 8.69 1.79 0.91
C HIS A 41 7.92 1.03 -0.17
N GLY A 42 7.02 1.72 -0.90
CA GLY A 42 6.23 1.14 -1.97
C GLY A 42 7.10 0.64 -3.13
N VAL A 43 8.02 1.47 -3.61
CA VAL A 43 8.94 1.12 -4.71
C VAL A 43 9.87 -0.02 -4.31
N ALA A 44 10.49 0.03 -3.11
CA ALA A 44 11.36 -1.04 -2.61
C ALA A 44 10.63 -2.38 -2.55
N SER A 45 9.44 -2.35 -2.01
CA SER A 45 8.57 -3.51 -1.93
C SER A 45 8.15 -4.01 -3.32
N TRP A 46 7.77 -3.12 -4.25
CA TRP A 46 7.43 -3.50 -5.63
C TRP A 46 8.62 -4.15 -6.34
N LEU A 47 9.83 -3.60 -6.23
CA LEU A 47 11.04 -4.14 -6.84
C LEU A 47 11.31 -5.58 -6.42
N THR A 48 11.12 -5.90 -5.15
CA THR A 48 11.35 -7.25 -4.59
C THR A 48 10.15 -8.20 -4.78
N GLY A 49 8.99 -7.67 -5.18
CA GLY A 49 7.76 -8.43 -5.40
C GLY A 49 7.06 -8.92 -4.12
N HIS A 50 7.41 -8.36 -2.96
CA HIS A 50 6.75 -8.64 -1.69
C HIS A 50 6.76 -7.39 -0.79
N ARG A 51 5.80 -7.31 0.13
CA ARG A 51 5.75 -6.21 1.10
C ARG A 51 6.92 -6.34 2.07
N MET A 52 7.83 -5.37 2.02
CA MET A 52 8.96 -5.32 2.94
C MET A 52 8.49 -4.86 4.33
N THR A 53 8.91 -5.57 5.37
CA THR A 53 8.74 -5.12 6.75
C THR A 53 9.77 -4.04 7.06
N LEU A 54 9.40 -3.11 7.93
CA LEU A 54 10.30 -2.06 8.40
C LEU A 54 10.73 -2.37 9.83
N ALA A 55 12.02 -2.41 10.05
CA ALA A 55 12.57 -2.57 11.41
C ALA A 55 12.27 -1.32 12.26
N ARG A 56 12.24 -0.15 11.61
CA ARG A 56 11.98 1.14 12.24
C ARG A 56 11.57 2.17 11.18
N VAL A 57 10.75 3.13 11.58
CA VAL A 57 10.42 4.34 10.84
C VAL A 57 10.68 5.54 11.73
N ASP A 58 11.49 6.46 11.29
CA ASP A 58 11.75 7.74 11.96
C ASP A 58 11.03 8.86 11.24
N CYS A 59 10.41 9.73 12.02
CA CYS A 59 9.77 10.96 11.57
C CYS A 59 10.42 12.14 12.29
N SER A 60 10.93 13.12 11.55
CA SER A 60 11.62 14.28 12.13
C SER A 60 10.68 15.32 12.75
N TYR A 61 9.40 15.19 12.54
CA TYR A 61 8.35 16.09 13.01
C TYR A 61 7.67 15.56 14.28
N ARG A 62 6.93 16.46 14.94
CA ARG A 62 6.15 16.14 16.13
C ARG A 62 5.05 15.13 15.79
N ARG A 63 4.72 14.30 16.78
CA ARG A 63 3.64 13.31 16.66
C ARG A 63 2.32 13.99 16.28
N PRO A 64 1.75 13.72 15.10
CA PRO A 64 0.48 14.31 14.67
C PRO A 64 -0.72 13.67 15.39
N SER A 65 -1.88 14.35 15.36
CA SER A 65 -3.11 13.83 15.97
C SER A 65 -3.57 12.50 15.34
N HIS A 66 -3.27 12.26 14.07
CA HIS A 66 -3.58 11.04 13.33
C HIS A 66 -2.47 9.97 13.41
N ALA A 67 -1.57 10.05 14.39
CA ALA A 67 -0.45 9.10 14.53
C ALA A 67 -0.87 7.63 14.66
N SER A 68 -2.10 7.34 15.10
CA SER A 68 -2.66 5.99 15.10
C SER A 68 -2.79 5.36 13.70
N GLU A 69 -2.92 6.19 12.66
CA GLU A 69 -3.05 5.76 11.27
C GLU A 69 -1.71 5.24 10.69
N TYR A 70 -0.58 5.59 11.29
CA TYR A 70 0.74 5.20 10.78
C TYR A 70 0.96 3.68 10.78
N GLY A 71 0.30 2.95 11.66
CA GLY A 71 0.31 1.49 11.64
C GLY A 71 -0.26 0.88 10.35
N PHE A 72 -1.18 1.59 9.66
CA PHE A 72 -1.69 1.20 8.35
C PHE A 72 -0.75 1.60 7.21
N LEU A 73 -0.03 2.70 7.38
CA LEU A 73 0.89 3.23 6.36
C LEU A 73 2.20 2.46 6.33
N TYR A 74 2.76 2.17 7.50
CA TYR A 74 4.09 1.57 7.63
C TYR A 74 4.04 0.26 8.41
N PRO A 75 4.58 -0.84 7.86
CA PRO A 75 4.63 -2.15 8.53
C PRO A 75 5.82 -2.24 9.48
N GLY A 76 5.86 -1.42 10.52
CA GLY A 76 6.92 -1.37 11.53
C GLY A 76 6.67 -0.30 12.58
N PRO A 77 7.48 -0.26 13.64
CA PRO A 77 7.38 0.73 14.70
C PRO A 77 7.77 2.13 14.20
N VAL A 78 6.98 3.15 14.58
CA VAL A 78 7.17 4.55 14.15
C VAL A 78 7.56 5.41 15.34
N PHE A 79 8.63 6.18 15.18
CA PHE A 79 9.17 7.10 16.17
C PHE A 79 9.13 8.54 15.62
N PHE A 80 8.65 9.47 16.43
CA PHE A 80 8.55 10.88 16.09
C PHE A 80 9.66 11.70 16.74
N GLU A 81 9.83 12.95 16.32
CA GLU A 81 10.83 13.89 16.86
C GLU A 81 12.27 13.38 16.72
N GLN A 82 12.53 12.65 15.64
CA GLN A 82 13.86 12.14 15.33
C GLN A 82 14.68 13.20 14.54
N ALA A 83 15.99 13.03 14.49
CA ALA A 83 16.87 13.97 13.79
C ALA A 83 16.55 14.12 12.30
N VAL A 84 16.17 13.03 11.64
CA VAL A 84 15.76 13.00 10.22
C VAL A 84 14.68 11.97 10.01
N SER A 85 13.84 12.18 8.99
CA SER A 85 12.85 11.17 8.59
C SER A 85 13.54 10.07 7.79
N ALA A 86 13.36 8.81 8.20
CA ALA A 86 14.06 7.66 7.64
C ALA A 86 13.25 6.35 7.72
N LEU A 87 13.54 5.45 6.81
CA LEU A 87 13.11 4.05 6.85
C LEU A 87 14.31 3.14 7.13
N TYR A 88 14.10 2.14 7.97
CA TYR A 88 15.11 1.14 8.29
C TYR A 88 14.64 -0.24 7.83
N PHE A 89 15.41 -0.86 6.98
CA PHE A 89 15.18 -2.20 6.43
C PHE A 89 16.24 -3.16 6.96
N GLU A 90 15.85 -4.40 7.21
CA GLU A 90 16.85 -5.46 7.39
C GLU A 90 17.66 -5.66 6.10
N ALA A 91 18.99 -5.65 6.19
CA ALA A 91 19.87 -5.77 5.01
C ALA A 91 19.59 -7.04 4.20
N ALA A 92 19.19 -8.12 4.87
CA ALA A 92 18.80 -9.37 4.23
C ALA A 92 17.59 -9.23 3.29
N GLN A 93 16.64 -8.35 3.58
CA GLN A 93 15.50 -8.10 2.70
C GLN A 93 15.91 -7.38 1.42
N LEU A 94 16.85 -6.44 1.52
CA LEU A 94 17.37 -5.69 0.36
C LEU A 94 18.34 -6.53 -0.52
N ALA A 95 18.87 -7.64 -0.01
CA ALA A 95 19.62 -8.60 -0.80
C ALA A 95 18.74 -9.47 -1.72
N THR A 96 17.41 -9.36 -1.61
CA THR A 96 16.48 -10.09 -2.48
C THR A 96 16.61 -9.59 -3.92
N PRO A 97 16.70 -10.48 -4.92
CA PRO A 97 16.80 -10.10 -6.33
C PRO A 97 15.59 -9.28 -6.79
N ILE A 98 15.83 -8.30 -7.67
CA ILE A 98 14.76 -7.56 -8.34
C ILE A 98 13.96 -8.54 -9.20
N ARG A 99 12.63 -8.58 -8.99
CA ARG A 99 11.69 -9.48 -9.69
C ARG A 99 10.90 -8.78 -10.79
N GLN A 100 11.16 -7.50 -11.03
CA GLN A 100 10.42 -6.68 -11.99
C GLN A 100 11.14 -6.57 -13.32
N ASP A 101 10.36 -6.43 -14.39
CA ASP A 101 10.82 -6.24 -15.77
C ASP A 101 10.24 -4.95 -16.38
N ARG A 102 10.61 -4.65 -17.65
CA ARG A 102 10.09 -3.45 -18.35
C ARG A 102 8.57 -3.45 -18.50
N ARG A 103 7.93 -4.62 -18.64
CA ARG A 103 6.48 -4.74 -18.80
C ARG A 103 5.76 -4.46 -17.47
N SER A 104 6.27 -5.00 -16.38
CA SER A 104 5.74 -4.73 -15.04
C SER A 104 5.95 -3.27 -14.63
N LEU A 105 7.10 -2.66 -15.01
CA LEU A 105 7.36 -1.25 -14.81
C LEU A 105 6.33 -0.36 -15.53
N ALA A 106 6.06 -0.62 -16.81
CA ALA A 106 5.06 0.14 -17.56
C ALA A 106 3.67 0.09 -16.90
N ARG A 107 3.26 -1.08 -16.40
CA ARG A 107 1.99 -1.24 -15.67
C ARG A 107 1.99 -0.50 -14.33
N PHE A 108 3.10 -0.56 -13.59
CA PHE A 108 3.27 0.14 -12.32
C PHE A 108 3.18 1.66 -12.50
N LEU A 109 3.88 2.19 -13.53
CA LEU A 109 3.83 3.63 -13.84
C LEU A 109 2.44 4.09 -14.29
N ALA A 110 1.72 3.28 -15.06
CA ALA A 110 0.38 3.61 -15.53
C ALA A 110 -0.68 3.67 -14.41
N ARG A 111 -0.39 3.08 -13.24
CA ARG A 111 -1.29 3.07 -12.08
C ARG A 111 -0.90 4.07 -10.99
N ALA A 112 0.00 4.98 -11.29
CA ALA A 112 0.38 6.06 -10.38
C ALA A 112 -0.84 6.97 -10.05
N PRO A 113 -0.91 7.58 -8.86
CA PRO A 113 -0.04 7.32 -7.70
C PRO A 113 -0.53 6.17 -6.80
N GLY A 114 -1.70 5.58 -7.06
CA GLY A 114 -2.34 4.60 -6.18
C GLY A 114 -1.45 3.40 -5.88
N ASP A 115 -0.93 2.74 -6.94
CA ASP A 115 -0.08 1.56 -6.78
C ASP A 115 1.30 1.89 -6.17
N TRP A 116 1.73 3.15 -6.21
CA TRP A 116 3.02 3.55 -5.63
C TRP A 116 2.96 3.72 -4.13
N LEU A 117 1.85 4.25 -3.64
CA LEU A 117 1.62 4.47 -2.21
C LEU A 117 1.13 3.21 -1.52
N PHE A 118 0.29 2.46 -2.20
CA PHE A 118 -0.35 1.25 -1.69
C PHE A 118 -0.06 0.09 -2.63
N VAL A 119 1.22 -0.31 -2.72
CA VAL A 119 1.56 -1.52 -3.48
C VAL A 119 0.78 -2.67 -2.88
N ALA A 120 -0.22 -3.12 -3.61
CA ALA A 120 -1.00 -4.29 -3.26
C ALA A 120 -0.11 -5.51 -3.44
N PHE A 121 0.71 -5.80 -2.42
CA PHE A 121 1.40 -7.08 -2.38
C PHE A 121 0.34 -8.14 -2.16
N GLU A 122 0.35 -9.12 -3.03
CA GLU A 122 -0.51 -10.29 -2.95
C GLU A 122 -0.21 -11.15 -1.70
N GLN A 123 -0.33 -10.56 -0.49
CA GLN A 123 -0.51 -11.39 0.71
C GLN A 123 -1.83 -12.14 0.63
N HIS A 124 -2.74 -11.64 -0.21
CA HIS A 124 -4.08 -12.19 -0.43
C HIS A 124 -4.41 -12.19 -1.93
N PRO A 125 -3.72 -12.99 -2.76
CA PRO A 125 -3.86 -12.95 -4.22
C PRO A 125 -5.29 -13.28 -4.67
N THR A 126 -6.02 -14.11 -3.93
CA THR A 126 -7.40 -14.46 -4.25
C THR A 126 -8.36 -13.31 -3.92
N ARG A 127 -8.20 -12.68 -2.75
CA ARG A 127 -8.97 -11.49 -2.35
C ARG A 127 -8.82 -10.37 -3.38
N GLN A 128 -7.60 -10.08 -3.80
CA GLN A 128 -7.33 -9.03 -4.78
C GLN A 128 -7.98 -9.33 -6.13
N LYS A 129 -7.84 -10.54 -6.66
CA LYS A 129 -8.49 -10.97 -7.92
C LYS A 129 -10.01 -10.87 -7.85
N VAL A 130 -10.60 -11.25 -6.71
CA VAL A 130 -12.04 -11.09 -6.48
C VAL A 130 -12.43 -9.61 -6.45
N ARG A 131 -11.69 -8.75 -5.75
CA ARG A 131 -11.94 -7.29 -5.73
C ARG A 131 -11.89 -6.68 -7.14
N GLU A 132 -10.86 -7.00 -7.91
CA GLU A 132 -10.70 -6.51 -9.30
C GLU A 132 -11.85 -6.98 -10.19
N HIS A 133 -12.28 -8.22 -10.06
CA HIS A 133 -13.41 -8.75 -10.81
C HIS A 133 -14.75 -8.08 -10.45
N LEU A 134 -14.98 -7.81 -9.15
CA LEU A 134 -16.23 -7.25 -8.65
C LEU A 134 -16.32 -5.73 -8.82
N ARG A 135 -15.22 -5.00 -8.72
CA ARG A 135 -15.20 -3.53 -8.72
C ARG A 135 -15.97 -2.88 -9.89
N PRO A 136 -15.75 -3.28 -11.16
CA PRO A 136 -16.51 -2.72 -12.28
C PRO A 136 -17.95 -3.23 -12.38
N ARG A 137 -18.37 -4.14 -11.50
CA ARG A 137 -19.64 -4.87 -11.55
C ARG A 137 -20.46 -4.77 -10.26
N LEU A 138 -20.17 -3.77 -9.42
CA LEU A 138 -20.78 -3.63 -8.08
C LEU A 138 -22.31 -3.51 -8.10
N GLY A 139 -22.90 -2.98 -9.16
CA GLY A 139 -24.36 -2.90 -9.36
C GLY A 139 -25.03 -4.19 -9.84
N LEU A 140 -24.26 -5.21 -10.17
CA LEU A 140 -24.79 -6.46 -10.72
C LEU A 140 -24.91 -7.55 -9.64
N PRO A 141 -25.92 -8.46 -9.75
CA PRO A 141 -26.11 -9.57 -8.81
C PRO A 141 -25.13 -10.72 -9.10
N ILE A 142 -23.81 -10.48 -8.91
CA ILE A 142 -22.79 -11.49 -9.15
C ILE A 142 -22.64 -12.39 -7.93
N SER A 143 -22.66 -13.71 -8.19
CA SER A 143 -22.47 -14.77 -7.19
C SER A 143 -20.99 -15.18 -7.05
N ALA A 144 -20.67 -15.84 -5.93
CA ALA A 144 -19.35 -16.44 -5.71
C ALA A 144 -19.01 -17.51 -6.75
N GLY A 145 -20.00 -18.28 -7.22
CA GLY A 145 -19.83 -19.29 -8.27
C GLY A 145 -19.43 -18.68 -9.61
N GLN A 146 -20.11 -17.61 -10.04
CA GLN A 146 -19.77 -16.87 -11.27
C GLN A 146 -18.38 -16.27 -11.20
N THR A 147 -18.02 -15.69 -10.05
CA THR A 147 -16.68 -15.14 -9.82
C THR A 147 -15.62 -16.25 -9.84
N ALA A 148 -15.88 -17.40 -9.21
CA ALA A 148 -14.96 -18.52 -9.25
C ALA A 148 -14.71 -18.99 -10.68
N SER A 149 -15.77 -19.17 -11.48
CA SER A 149 -15.68 -19.55 -12.91
C SER A 149 -14.86 -18.51 -13.71
N ALA A 150 -15.11 -17.23 -13.51
CA ALA A 150 -14.37 -16.15 -14.19
C ALA A 150 -12.88 -16.12 -13.83
N LEU A 151 -12.53 -16.59 -12.63
CA LEU A 151 -11.14 -16.71 -12.16
C LEU A 151 -10.54 -18.10 -12.45
N HIS A 152 -11.21 -18.95 -13.23
CA HIS A 152 -10.80 -20.32 -13.51
C HIS A 152 -10.58 -21.18 -12.25
N LEU A 153 -11.43 -20.99 -11.24
CA LEU A 153 -11.42 -21.72 -9.98
C LEU A 153 -12.76 -22.45 -9.76
N SER A 154 -12.73 -23.56 -9.02
CA SER A 154 -13.97 -24.09 -8.45
C SER A 154 -14.43 -23.22 -7.28
N LEU A 155 -15.74 -23.19 -7.00
CA LEU A 155 -16.30 -22.46 -5.84
C LEU A 155 -15.63 -22.90 -4.53
N ARG A 156 -15.40 -24.22 -4.34
CA ARG A 156 -14.70 -24.79 -3.20
C ARG A 156 -13.27 -24.23 -3.06
N THR A 157 -12.54 -24.13 -4.18
CA THR A 157 -11.17 -23.59 -4.18
C THR A 157 -11.16 -22.11 -3.85
N LEU A 158 -12.08 -21.33 -4.41
CA LEU A 158 -12.24 -19.91 -4.12
C LEU A 158 -12.51 -19.69 -2.63
N THR A 159 -13.53 -20.38 -2.08
CA THR A 159 -13.92 -20.25 -0.67
C THR A 159 -12.77 -20.63 0.27
N ARG A 160 -12.08 -21.75 0.01
CA ARG A 160 -10.93 -22.18 0.82
C ARG A 160 -9.79 -21.18 0.81
N ARG A 161 -9.45 -20.61 -0.37
CA ARG A 161 -8.37 -19.62 -0.49
C ARG A 161 -8.72 -18.32 0.22
N LEU A 162 -9.95 -17.83 0.07
CA LEU A 162 -10.41 -16.63 0.77
C LEU A 162 -10.42 -16.84 2.29
N ALA A 163 -10.86 -17.99 2.78
CA ALA A 163 -10.81 -18.33 4.19
C ALA A 163 -9.36 -18.38 4.72
N ALA A 164 -8.42 -18.95 3.97
CA ALA A 164 -7.00 -18.94 4.30
C ALA A 164 -6.40 -17.50 4.32
N GLU A 165 -6.99 -16.60 3.54
CA GLU A 165 -6.65 -15.18 3.50
C GLU A 165 -7.43 -14.35 4.55
N GLY A 166 -8.14 -14.99 5.48
CA GLY A 166 -8.88 -14.34 6.57
C GLY A 166 -10.13 -13.56 6.13
N THR A 167 -10.71 -13.89 4.96
CA THR A 167 -11.86 -13.17 4.40
C THR A 167 -12.87 -14.12 3.75
N SER A 168 -13.99 -13.54 3.28
CA SER A 168 -15.01 -14.25 2.49
C SER A 168 -15.41 -13.43 1.26
N PHE A 169 -16.04 -14.10 0.29
CA PHE A 169 -16.60 -13.41 -0.87
C PHE A 169 -17.60 -12.33 -0.50
N GLN A 170 -18.45 -12.58 0.50
CA GLN A 170 -19.43 -11.60 0.97
C GLN A 170 -18.77 -10.41 1.65
N ALA A 171 -17.78 -10.65 2.51
CA ALA A 171 -17.02 -9.57 3.16
C ALA A 171 -16.37 -8.63 2.13
N ILE A 172 -15.76 -9.19 1.08
CA ILE A 172 -15.16 -8.38 0.00
C ILE A 172 -16.22 -7.55 -0.72
N LYS A 173 -17.38 -8.14 -1.01
CA LYS A 173 -18.48 -7.45 -1.69
C LYS A 173 -19.04 -6.30 -0.86
N ASP A 174 -19.16 -6.49 0.45
CA ASP A 174 -19.66 -5.47 1.38
C ASP A 174 -18.64 -4.34 1.60
N GLU A 175 -17.35 -4.66 1.68
CA GLU A 175 -16.28 -3.66 1.67
C GLU A 175 -16.34 -2.77 0.42
N LEU A 176 -16.43 -3.38 -0.77
CA LEU A 176 -16.48 -2.65 -2.03
C LEU A 176 -17.72 -1.75 -2.14
N ARG A 177 -18.87 -2.23 -1.65
CA ARG A 177 -20.11 -1.44 -1.61
C ARG A 177 -19.96 -0.24 -0.69
N ARG A 178 -19.41 -0.44 0.51
CA ARG A 178 -19.15 0.63 1.46
C ARG A 178 -18.20 1.68 0.88
N ASP A 179 -17.09 1.24 0.27
CA ASP A 179 -16.12 2.13 -0.37
C ASP A 179 -16.79 2.97 -1.49
N ALA A 180 -17.62 2.33 -2.32
CA ALA A 180 -18.36 3.01 -3.38
C ALA A 180 -19.40 4.01 -2.82
N THR A 181 -20.11 3.65 -1.75
CA THR A 181 -21.07 4.53 -1.09
C THR A 181 -20.39 5.75 -0.49
N ILE A 182 -19.26 5.57 0.19
CA ILE A 182 -18.46 6.69 0.73
C ILE A 182 -18.00 7.60 -0.41
N GLN A 183 -17.51 7.05 -1.52
CA GLN A 183 -17.09 7.85 -2.66
C GLN A 183 -18.25 8.65 -3.28
N LEU A 184 -19.43 8.05 -3.41
CA LEU A 184 -20.62 8.73 -3.93
C LEU A 184 -21.07 9.85 -2.99
N LEU A 185 -21.11 9.60 -1.69
CA LEU A 185 -21.54 10.60 -0.70
C LEU A 185 -20.55 11.76 -0.54
N THR A 186 -19.25 11.52 -0.73
CA THR A 186 -18.21 12.53 -0.50
C THR A 186 -17.80 13.29 -1.75
N LYS A 187 -18.00 12.73 -2.95
CA LYS A 187 -17.51 13.30 -4.21
C LYS A 187 -18.62 13.67 -5.21
N THR A 188 -19.88 13.35 -4.92
CA THR A 188 -20.99 13.70 -5.81
C THR A 188 -22.16 14.28 -5.00
N ASN A 189 -22.89 15.23 -5.60
CA ASN A 189 -24.16 15.75 -5.09
C ASN A 189 -25.36 14.89 -5.52
N THR A 190 -25.16 13.60 -5.76
CA THR A 190 -26.24 12.71 -6.20
C THR A 190 -27.20 12.48 -5.06
N PRO A 191 -28.51 12.76 -5.21
CA PRO A 191 -29.49 12.54 -4.16
C PRO A 191 -29.56 11.05 -3.80
N ILE A 192 -29.62 10.74 -2.50
CA ILE A 192 -29.89 9.40 -2.01
C ILE A 192 -31.36 9.11 -2.34
N ALA A 193 -31.60 8.19 -3.27
CA ALA A 193 -32.95 7.71 -3.52
C ALA A 193 -33.45 6.96 -2.26
N VAL A 194 -34.58 7.43 -1.72
CA VAL A 194 -35.34 6.81 -0.63
C VAL A 194 -36.09 5.59 -1.18
#